data_d64e6080aee6877fd8dd561da6fb2e69
#
_entry.id   d64e6080aee6877fd8dd561da6fb2e69
#
_cell.length_a   1.000
_cell.length_b   1.000
_cell.length_c   1.000
_cell.angle_alpha   90.00
_cell.angle_beta   90.00
_cell.angle_gamma   90.00
#
_symmetry.space_group_name_H-M   'P 1'
#
loop_
_entity.id
_entity.type
_entity.pdbx_description
1 polymer ?
#
loop_
_entity_poly.entity_id
_entity_poly.type
_entity_poly.pdbx_seq_one_letter_code
_entity_poly.pdbx_strand_id
1 'polypeptide(L)'
;MDTKMFCFQCEQTAGCSGCTGNAGVCGKSASNANLQDELTGALIGLARACANNPKTENTDRIILEGLFTTITNVNFNDETVRALTEKVNAEKSRIVPGCTACASRCGSTDNYDLKRLWNANEDIRSLKSLILFGIRGMAAYAYHAMVLGYTSDEVNAFFYKALYVLAEDWGMEELLPVVMEVGKVNLACMELLDKANTETFGTPVPTTVPLTIEKGPFIVITGHDLYDLKLLLEQTEGKGINIYTHGEMLPAHAYPELKKYPHLKGNFGTAWQNQQKEFDHLPAPVLFTTNCLMPVKASYADRVFTTEVVSYPEMVHIGESRDFTPVIEKALELGGYAQDTLLTGINGGSTVMTGFGHGTVLSVADQVEAAVKSGAIKHFFLVGGCDGARPGRNYYTDFVRQTPDDTIILTLACGKYRFNDLDLGTIGGLPRLMDMGQCNDAYSAIKVAVALAEAFGCGVNELPLSMVLSWYEQKAVCILLTLLYLGIKNIRLGPTLPAFVSPNVLAYLVENFSIAPTTTPEEDLKALLG
;
A
#
# COMPACT_ATOMS: atom_id res chain seq x y z
N MET A 1 -5.61 28.86 -14.10
CA MET A 1 -5.11 27.58 -13.53
C MET A 1 -4.30 26.88 -14.60
N ASP A 2 -3.17 26.30 -14.24
CA ASP A 2 -2.36 25.52 -15.18
C ASP A 2 -3.19 24.34 -15.69
N THR A 3 -3.39 24.27 -16.99
CA THR A 3 -4.22 23.22 -17.61
C THR A 3 -3.44 21.92 -17.82
N LYS A 4 -2.17 21.89 -17.45
CA LYS A 4 -1.27 20.74 -17.59
C LYS A 4 -0.75 20.32 -16.24
N MET A 5 -0.46 19.04 -16.12
CA MET A 5 0.14 18.43 -14.95
C MET A 5 1.53 17.89 -15.26
N PHE A 6 2.29 17.62 -14.21
CA PHE A 6 3.42 16.68 -14.27
C PHE A 6 3.28 15.67 -13.13
N CYS A 7 3.28 14.37 -13.44
CA CYS A 7 3.24 13.32 -12.44
C CYS A 7 3.86 12.03 -12.98
N PHE A 8 4.80 11.45 -12.26
CA PHE A 8 5.47 10.19 -12.61
C PHE A 8 5.60 9.23 -11.42
N GLN A 9 4.74 9.40 -10.41
CA GLN A 9 4.86 8.73 -9.11
C GLN A 9 4.38 7.27 -9.07
N CYS A 10 3.78 6.74 -10.14
CA CYS A 10 3.26 5.38 -10.19
C CYS A 10 3.71 4.64 -11.45
N GLU A 11 3.56 3.31 -11.42
CA GLU A 11 3.95 2.42 -12.52
C GLU A 11 3.15 2.69 -13.80
N GLN A 12 1.90 3.15 -13.70
CA GLN A 12 1.05 3.47 -14.85
C GLN A 12 1.41 4.78 -15.57
N THR A 13 2.40 5.53 -15.09
CA THR A 13 2.72 6.83 -15.67
C THR A 13 2.90 6.77 -17.19
N ALA A 14 2.39 7.77 -17.90
CA ALA A 14 2.33 7.78 -19.36
C ALA A 14 3.72 7.60 -19.98
N GLY A 15 3.85 6.60 -20.87
CA GLY A 15 5.09 6.31 -21.59
C GLY A 15 6.29 5.97 -20.70
N CYS A 16 6.10 5.59 -19.43
CA CYS A 16 7.17 5.41 -18.43
C CYS A 16 8.05 6.67 -18.27
N SER A 17 7.50 7.88 -18.50
CA SER A 17 8.24 9.14 -18.43
C SER A 17 7.52 10.21 -17.60
N GLY A 18 6.19 10.28 -17.68
CA GLY A 18 5.39 11.22 -16.91
C GLY A 18 4.04 11.52 -17.57
N CYS A 19 3.02 11.73 -16.74
CA CYS A 19 1.74 12.29 -17.17
C CYS A 19 1.88 13.81 -17.25
N THR A 20 1.74 14.38 -18.45
CA THR A 20 1.97 15.83 -18.73
C THR A 20 0.76 16.52 -19.38
N GLY A 21 -0.35 15.80 -19.56
CA GLY A 21 -1.57 16.29 -20.20
C GLY A 21 -2.56 16.92 -19.21
N ASN A 22 -3.84 16.87 -19.60
CA ASN A 22 -4.95 17.37 -18.79
C ASN A 22 -5.42 16.36 -17.74
N ALA A 23 -5.00 15.09 -17.85
CA ALA A 23 -5.27 14.03 -16.90
C ALA A 23 -4.13 13.01 -16.87
N GLY A 24 -3.96 12.35 -15.73
CA GLY A 24 -3.09 11.20 -15.56
C GLY A 24 -3.74 9.90 -16.06
N VAL A 25 -2.94 8.87 -16.31
CA VAL A 25 -3.43 7.52 -16.68
C VAL A 25 -4.37 6.95 -15.62
N CYS A 26 -4.15 7.27 -14.34
CA CYS A 26 -5.02 6.88 -13.23
C CYS A 26 -6.38 7.61 -13.19
N GLY A 27 -6.63 8.56 -14.09
CA GLY A 27 -7.84 9.38 -14.11
C GLY A 27 -7.78 10.66 -13.26
N LYS A 28 -6.67 10.94 -12.56
CA LYS A 28 -6.47 12.18 -11.82
C LYS A 28 -6.44 13.37 -12.80
N SER A 29 -7.23 14.42 -12.54
CA SER A 29 -7.22 15.65 -13.33
C SER A 29 -5.92 16.44 -13.14
N ALA A 30 -5.56 17.30 -14.10
CA ALA A 30 -4.45 18.22 -13.94
C ALA A 30 -4.66 19.17 -12.75
N SER A 31 -5.89 19.62 -12.50
CA SER A 31 -6.23 20.43 -11.34
C SER A 31 -5.88 19.71 -10.04
N ASN A 32 -6.35 18.48 -9.87
CA ASN A 32 -6.10 17.69 -8.67
C ASN A 32 -4.60 17.40 -8.48
N ALA A 33 -3.87 17.08 -9.56
CA ALA A 33 -2.43 16.85 -9.49
C ALA A 33 -1.66 18.09 -9.01
N ASN A 34 -2.00 19.28 -9.56
CA ASN A 34 -1.37 20.54 -9.17
C ASN A 34 -1.72 20.92 -7.72
N LEU A 35 -2.95 20.68 -7.27
CA LEU A 35 -3.34 20.89 -5.87
C LEU A 35 -2.60 19.96 -4.90
N GLN A 36 -2.34 18.72 -5.30
CA GLN A 36 -1.53 17.81 -4.50
C GLN A 36 -0.05 18.23 -4.43
N ASP A 37 0.46 18.87 -5.48
CA ASP A 37 1.78 19.50 -5.46
C ASP A 37 1.79 20.73 -4.53
N GLU A 38 0.74 21.57 -4.55
CA GLU A 38 0.57 22.69 -3.62
C GLU A 38 0.49 22.21 -2.16
N LEU A 39 -0.29 21.15 -1.89
CA LEU A 39 -0.37 20.50 -0.58
C LEU A 39 1.01 20.00 -0.12
N THR A 40 1.76 19.34 -0.99
CA THR A 40 3.11 18.86 -0.69
C THR A 40 4.04 20.04 -0.37
N GLY A 41 3.95 21.13 -1.13
CA GLY A 41 4.69 22.37 -0.85
C GLY A 41 4.34 23.00 0.49
N ALA A 42 3.06 22.97 0.89
CA ALA A 42 2.59 23.44 2.20
C ALA A 42 3.13 22.56 3.34
N LEU A 43 3.15 21.23 3.18
CA LEU A 43 3.73 20.28 4.15
C LEU A 43 5.24 20.52 4.34
N ILE A 44 5.98 20.79 3.26
CA ILE A 44 7.40 21.17 3.33
C ILE A 44 7.55 22.48 4.11
N GLY A 45 6.71 23.49 3.85
CA GLY A 45 6.69 24.75 4.60
C GLY A 45 6.38 24.55 6.09
N LEU A 46 5.44 23.66 6.42
CA LEU A 46 5.12 23.30 7.80
C LEU A 46 6.29 22.60 8.49
N ALA A 47 6.93 21.63 7.83
CA ALA A 47 8.10 20.96 8.37
C ALA A 47 9.26 21.93 8.67
N ARG A 48 9.48 22.92 7.81
CA ARG A 48 10.47 23.98 8.03
C ARG A 48 10.10 24.88 9.20
N ALA A 49 8.80 25.20 9.37
CA ALA A 49 8.32 25.94 10.53
C ALA A 49 8.56 25.19 11.86
N CYS A 50 8.44 23.87 11.84
CA CYS A 50 8.67 23.01 13.00
C CYS A 50 10.14 22.80 13.36
N ALA A 51 11.10 23.12 12.48
CA ALA A 51 12.54 22.88 12.73
C ALA A 51 13.05 23.53 14.02
N ASN A 52 12.49 24.68 14.39
CA ASN A 52 12.90 25.45 15.59
C ASN A 52 11.72 25.75 16.54
N ASN A 53 10.57 25.13 16.33
CA ASN A 53 9.35 25.38 17.09
C ASN A 53 8.72 24.06 17.53
N PRO A 54 8.03 24.04 18.69
CA PRO A 54 7.38 22.84 19.18
C PRO A 54 6.21 22.45 18.27
N LYS A 55 6.13 21.17 18.00
CA LYS A 55 5.03 20.49 17.33
C LYS A 55 4.11 19.79 18.34
N THR A 56 2.93 19.43 17.90
CA THR A 56 1.92 18.71 18.69
C THR A 56 1.47 17.45 17.93
N GLU A 57 0.74 16.57 18.60
CA GLU A 57 0.09 15.41 17.97
C GLU A 57 -0.80 15.82 16.79
N ASN A 58 -1.48 16.99 16.88
CA ASN A 58 -2.25 17.51 15.75
C ASN A 58 -1.35 17.88 14.56
N THR A 59 -0.15 18.40 14.79
CA THR A 59 0.83 18.70 13.74
C THR A 59 1.29 17.41 13.06
N ASP A 60 1.60 16.37 13.84
CA ASP A 60 1.99 15.05 13.32
C ASP A 60 0.85 14.43 12.49
N ARG A 61 -0.39 14.46 13.00
CA ARG A 61 -1.58 13.99 12.26
C ARG A 61 -1.75 14.70 10.92
N ILE A 62 -1.62 16.02 10.88
CA ILE A 62 -1.73 16.83 9.66
C ILE A 62 -0.67 16.42 8.62
N ILE A 63 0.58 16.16 9.04
CA ILE A 63 1.65 15.67 8.16
C ILE A 63 1.27 14.32 7.57
N LEU A 64 0.79 13.37 8.39
CA LEU A 64 0.41 12.03 7.93
C LEU A 64 -0.79 12.09 6.98
N GLU A 65 -1.86 12.81 7.33
CA GLU A 65 -3.04 12.99 6.46
C GLU A 65 -2.66 13.62 5.11
N GLY A 66 -1.81 14.65 5.13
CA GLY A 66 -1.38 15.34 3.93
C GLY A 66 -0.55 14.46 2.99
N LEU A 67 0.44 13.76 3.52
CA LEU A 67 1.26 12.84 2.73
C LEU A 67 0.43 11.68 2.18
N PHE A 68 -0.42 11.05 3.01
CA PHE A 68 -1.27 9.93 2.60
C PHE A 68 -2.27 10.35 1.51
N THR A 69 -2.89 11.53 1.62
CA THR A 69 -3.81 12.10 0.62
C THR A 69 -3.17 12.17 -0.78
N THR A 70 -1.85 12.36 -0.87
CA THR A 70 -1.13 12.52 -2.14
C THR A 70 -0.67 11.20 -2.78
N ILE A 71 -0.91 10.05 -2.15
CA ILE A 71 -0.65 8.73 -2.73
C ILE A 71 -1.52 8.50 -3.97
N THR A 72 -1.04 7.70 -4.88
CA THR A 72 -1.78 7.33 -6.10
C THR A 72 -3.11 6.65 -5.76
N ASN A 73 -4.19 7.08 -6.43
CA ASN A 73 -5.55 6.53 -6.29
C ASN A 73 -6.13 6.60 -4.86
N VAL A 74 -5.83 7.69 -4.14
CA VAL A 74 -6.42 7.99 -2.84
C VAL A 74 -7.47 9.11 -2.97
N ASN A 75 -7.06 10.29 -3.39
CA ASN A 75 -7.94 11.46 -3.39
C ASN A 75 -8.02 12.10 -4.77
N PHE A 76 -9.23 12.18 -5.31
CA PHE A 76 -9.55 12.78 -6.60
C PHE A 76 -10.38 14.07 -6.47
N ASN A 77 -10.68 14.48 -5.22
CA ASN A 77 -11.56 15.60 -4.92
C ASN A 77 -10.76 16.87 -4.65
N ASP A 78 -10.85 17.84 -5.56
CA ASP A 78 -10.14 19.12 -5.46
C ASP A 78 -10.52 19.90 -4.19
N GLU A 79 -11.76 19.83 -3.74
CA GLU A 79 -12.25 20.57 -2.57
C GLU A 79 -11.60 20.03 -1.29
N THR A 80 -11.51 18.72 -1.14
CA THR A 80 -10.88 18.10 0.04
C THR A 80 -9.38 18.36 0.09
N VAL A 81 -8.69 18.34 -1.07
CA VAL A 81 -7.25 18.68 -1.13
C VAL A 81 -7.01 20.15 -0.78
N ARG A 82 -7.87 21.08 -1.24
CA ARG A 82 -7.78 22.52 -0.87
C ARG A 82 -8.00 22.71 0.63
N ALA A 83 -9.06 22.11 1.18
CA ALA A 83 -9.38 22.20 2.60
C ALA A 83 -8.22 21.70 3.48
N LEU A 84 -7.58 20.60 3.07
CA LEU A 84 -6.41 20.07 3.78
C LEU A 84 -5.20 21.02 3.66
N THR A 85 -4.98 21.63 2.49
CA THR A 85 -3.92 22.64 2.30
C THR A 85 -4.15 23.86 3.19
N GLU A 86 -5.39 24.30 3.34
CA GLU A 86 -5.76 25.39 4.27
C GLU A 86 -5.51 24.99 5.73
N LYS A 87 -5.85 23.75 6.13
CA LYS A 87 -5.56 23.19 7.46
C LYS A 87 -4.05 23.19 7.74
N VAL A 88 -3.21 22.76 6.77
CA VAL A 88 -1.74 22.80 6.87
C VAL A 88 -1.23 24.23 7.07
N ASN A 89 -1.73 25.19 6.28
CA ASN A 89 -1.30 26.60 6.39
C ASN A 89 -1.76 27.25 7.69
N ALA A 90 -2.95 26.90 8.20
CA ALA A 90 -3.43 27.36 9.50
C ALA A 90 -2.55 26.85 10.65
N GLU A 91 -2.18 25.56 10.62
CA GLU A 91 -1.27 24.96 11.60
C GLU A 91 0.12 25.61 11.55
N LYS A 92 0.65 25.84 10.35
CA LYS A 92 1.90 26.57 10.16
C LYS A 92 1.84 27.98 10.77
N SER A 93 0.75 28.72 10.56
CA SER A 93 0.56 30.06 11.12
C SER A 93 0.44 30.03 12.64
N ARG A 94 -0.11 28.97 13.22
CA ARG A 94 -0.18 28.74 14.67
C ARG A 94 1.21 28.54 15.28
N ILE A 95 2.08 27.78 14.58
CA ILE A 95 3.45 27.48 15.05
C ILE A 95 4.36 28.71 14.93
N VAL A 96 4.21 29.50 13.88
CA VAL A 96 5.01 30.72 13.64
C VAL A 96 4.07 31.93 13.52
N PRO A 97 3.52 32.43 14.62
CA PRO A 97 2.62 33.58 14.59
C PRO A 97 3.38 34.85 14.19
N GLY A 98 3.02 35.41 13.02
CA GLY A 98 3.27 36.81 12.70
C GLY A 98 4.72 37.26 12.55
N CYS A 99 5.64 36.40 12.12
CA CYS A 99 7.01 36.84 11.87
C CYS A 99 7.16 37.50 10.49
N THR A 100 6.66 38.71 10.33
CA THR A 100 6.96 39.55 9.16
C THR A 100 8.38 40.13 9.17
N ALA A 101 9.10 40.02 10.31
CA ALA A 101 10.43 40.67 10.51
C ALA A 101 11.62 39.71 10.41
N CYS A 102 11.45 38.39 10.31
CA CYS A 102 12.53 37.39 10.40
C CYS A 102 12.82 36.61 9.13
N ALA A 103 12.37 37.05 7.97
CA ALA A 103 12.60 36.37 6.68
C ALA A 103 14.10 36.07 6.37
N SER A 104 15.03 36.75 7.05
CA SER A 104 16.47 36.59 6.84
C SER A 104 17.19 35.67 7.85
N ARG A 105 16.53 35.23 8.95
CA ARG A 105 17.17 34.42 10.00
C ARG A 105 16.56 33.05 10.26
N CYS A 106 15.29 32.80 9.85
CA CYS A 106 14.57 31.57 10.18
C CYS A 106 14.45 30.58 9.01
N GLY A 107 15.11 30.80 7.89
CA GLY A 107 14.79 30.09 6.64
C GLY A 107 13.36 30.40 6.17
N SER A 108 13.08 30.34 4.89
CA SER A 108 11.72 30.60 4.41
C SER A 108 10.77 29.51 4.91
N THR A 109 9.72 29.89 5.63
CA THR A 109 8.58 29.02 5.99
C THR A 109 7.48 29.06 4.91
N ASP A 110 7.75 29.71 3.79
CA ASP A 110 6.83 29.75 2.66
C ASP A 110 6.61 28.33 2.10
N ASN A 111 5.46 28.15 1.48
CA ASN A 111 5.18 26.92 0.79
C ASN A 111 6.23 26.69 -0.31
N TYR A 112 6.76 25.47 -0.38
CA TYR A 112 7.77 25.14 -1.38
C TYR A 112 7.12 24.95 -2.75
N ASP A 113 7.66 25.58 -3.79
CA ASP A 113 7.22 25.33 -5.16
C ASP A 113 7.79 24.00 -5.66
N LEU A 114 6.96 22.98 -5.74
CA LEU A 114 7.35 21.63 -6.13
C LEU A 114 7.88 21.55 -7.58
N LYS A 115 7.59 22.55 -8.42
CA LYS A 115 8.19 22.67 -9.76
C LYS A 115 9.71 22.76 -9.70
N ARG A 116 10.27 23.30 -8.63
CA ARG A 116 11.74 23.33 -8.43
C ARG A 116 12.33 21.93 -8.33
N LEU A 117 11.61 21.01 -7.65
CA LEU A 117 12.01 19.60 -7.57
C LEU A 117 11.86 18.92 -8.93
N TRP A 118 10.72 19.12 -9.60
CA TRP A 118 10.47 18.49 -10.90
C TRP A 118 11.44 18.93 -12.00
N ASN A 119 11.96 20.15 -11.92
CA ASN A 119 12.92 20.73 -12.86
C ASN A 119 14.39 20.62 -12.40
N ALA A 120 14.67 19.95 -11.29
CA ALA A 120 16.06 19.72 -10.83
C ALA A 120 16.83 18.81 -11.80
N ASN A 121 18.16 18.77 -11.65
CA ASN A 121 18.99 17.76 -12.32
C ASN A 121 18.39 16.36 -12.13
N GLU A 122 18.45 15.50 -13.15
CA GLU A 122 17.72 14.21 -13.15
C GLU A 122 18.12 13.29 -11.99
N ASP A 123 19.38 13.27 -11.56
CA ASP A 123 19.82 12.45 -10.44
C ASP A 123 19.31 13.01 -9.10
N ILE A 124 19.39 14.32 -8.92
CA ILE A 124 18.84 15.02 -7.74
C ILE A 124 17.33 14.83 -7.69
N ARG A 125 16.63 15.01 -8.82
CA ARG A 125 15.19 14.76 -8.93
C ARG A 125 14.86 13.32 -8.57
N SER A 126 15.64 12.36 -9.04
CA SER A 126 15.48 10.93 -8.76
C SER A 126 15.59 10.63 -7.26
N LEU A 127 16.65 11.09 -6.59
CA LEU A 127 16.84 10.86 -5.16
C LEU A 127 15.78 11.56 -4.30
N LYS A 128 15.45 12.82 -4.62
CA LYS A 128 14.35 13.54 -3.94
C LYS A 128 12.99 12.88 -4.19
N SER A 129 12.75 12.30 -5.37
CA SER A 129 11.53 11.53 -5.64
C SER A 129 11.47 10.24 -4.83
N LEU A 130 12.57 9.53 -4.68
CA LEU A 130 12.66 8.35 -3.81
C LEU A 130 12.34 8.69 -2.35
N ILE A 131 12.89 9.81 -1.85
CA ILE A 131 12.56 10.30 -0.49
C ILE A 131 11.07 10.64 -0.39
N LEU A 132 10.55 11.50 -1.29
CA LEU A 132 9.17 11.96 -1.24
C LEU A 132 8.17 10.81 -1.36
N PHE A 133 8.37 9.92 -2.33
CA PHE A 133 7.46 8.79 -2.55
C PHE A 133 7.60 7.75 -1.46
N GLY A 134 8.80 7.55 -0.94
CA GLY A 134 9.04 6.71 0.23
C GLY A 134 8.27 7.19 1.46
N ILE A 135 8.37 8.47 1.82
CA ILE A 135 7.64 9.02 2.98
C ILE A 135 6.12 9.10 2.76
N ARG A 136 5.64 9.26 1.52
CA ARG A 136 4.21 9.14 1.22
C ARG A 136 3.70 7.74 1.55
N GLY A 137 4.41 6.70 1.11
CA GLY A 137 4.06 5.30 1.42
C GLY A 137 4.12 5.01 2.92
N MET A 138 5.19 5.45 3.59
CA MET A 138 5.36 5.29 5.04
C MET A 138 4.28 6.03 5.84
N ALA A 139 3.80 7.18 5.36
CA ALA A 139 2.74 7.93 6.03
C ALA A 139 1.42 7.15 6.10
N ALA A 140 1.12 6.33 5.11
CA ALA A 140 -0.06 5.45 5.15
C ALA A 140 0.06 4.45 6.30
N TYR A 141 1.22 3.83 6.50
CA TYR A 141 1.46 2.89 7.59
C TYR A 141 1.39 3.56 8.96
N ALA A 142 2.05 4.70 9.11
CA ALA A 142 2.00 5.50 10.34
C ALA A 142 0.58 5.97 10.66
N TYR A 143 -0.20 6.34 9.65
CA TYR A 143 -1.60 6.75 9.80
C TYR A 143 -2.48 5.59 10.33
N HIS A 144 -2.39 4.41 9.74
CA HIS A 144 -3.12 3.23 10.23
C HIS A 144 -2.74 2.85 11.66
N ALA A 145 -1.46 2.94 12.03
CA ALA A 145 -1.02 2.72 13.41
C ALA A 145 -1.61 3.79 14.35
N MET A 146 -1.57 5.06 13.94
CA MET A 146 -2.10 6.19 14.72
C MET A 146 -3.61 6.06 14.98
N VAL A 147 -4.39 5.62 13.99
CA VAL A 147 -5.84 5.40 14.13
C VAL A 147 -6.14 4.35 15.21
N LEU A 148 -5.24 3.39 15.42
CA LEU A 148 -5.31 2.39 16.48
C LEU A 148 -4.68 2.85 17.80
N GLY A 149 -4.20 4.10 17.90
CA GLY A 149 -3.59 4.68 19.10
C GLY A 149 -2.09 4.39 19.25
N TYR A 150 -1.41 3.92 18.20
CA TYR A 150 0.02 3.64 18.20
C TYR A 150 0.79 4.70 17.42
N THR A 151 1.76 5.33 18.08
CA THR A 151 2.64 6.35 17.49
C THR A 151 4.09 6.10 17.84
N SER A 152 5.01 6.67 17.08
CA SER A 152 6.45 6.62 17.34
C SER A 152 7.08 7.99 17.09
N ASP A 153 7.76 8.53 18.09
CA ASP A 153 8.48 9.79 17.98
C ASP A 153 9.59 9.74 16.93
N GLU A 154 10.29 8.61 16.80
CA GLU A 154 11.33 8.42 15.77
C GLU A 154 10.73 8.51 14.37
N VAL A 155 9.62 7.80 14.13
CA VAL A 155 8.94 7.80 12.84
C VAL A 155 8.40 9.20 12.52
N ASN A 156 7.71 9.83 13.49
CA ASN A 156 7.16 11.17 13.32
C ASN A 156 8.26 12.21 13.06
N ALA A 157 9.36 12.17 13.81
CA ALA A 157 10.49 13.08 13.61
C ALA A 157 11.11 12.96 12.20
N PHE A 158 11.15 11.76 11.67
CA PHE A 158 11.73 11.54 10.33
C PHE A 158 10.89 12.17 9.22
N PHE A 159 9.57 12.22 9.31
CA PHE A 159 8.75 12.92 8.31
C PHE A 159 9.13 14.39 8.18
N TYR A 160 9.38 15.08 9.29
CA TYR A 160 9.82 16.48 9.27
C TYR A 160 11.21 16.62 8.65
N LYS A 161 12.16 15.75 9.03
CA LYS A 161 13.50 15.74 8.44
C LYS A 161 13.44 15.52 6.94
N ALA A 162 12.71 14.52 6.48
CA ALA A 162 12.62 14.19 5.07
C ALA A 162 11.96 15.32 4.25
N LEU A 163 10.84 15.89 4.73
CA LEU A 163 10.20 17.03 4.10
C LEU A 163 11.11 18.26 4.06
N TYR A 164 11.87 18.52 5.13
CA TYR A 164 12.83 19.61 5.17
C TYR A 164 13.91 19.46 4.09
N VAL A 165 14.50 18.27 3.97
CA VAL A 165 15.56 17.95 3.01
C VAL A 165 15.12 18.15 1.56
N LEU A 166 13.84 17.94 1.23
CA LEU A 166 13.32 18.15 -0.13
C LEU A 166 13.50 19.60 -0.60
N ALA A 167 13.51 20.57 0.31
CA ALA A 167 13.68 21.99 -0.02
C ALA A 167 15.15 22.44 -0.07
N GLU A 168 16.09 21.61 0.41
CA GLU A 168 17.51 21.94 0.47
C GLU A 168 18.21 21.72 -0.88
N ASP A 169 19.23 22.52 -1.16
CA ASP A 169 20.05 22.42 -2.37
C ASP A 169 21.22 21.42 -2.16
N TRP A 170 20.86 20.17 -1.77
CA TRP A 170 21.82 19.10 -1.50
C TRP A 170 22.20 18.31 -2.75
N GLY A 171 23.45 17.82 -2.76
CA GLY A 171 23.96 16.92 -3.80
C GLY A 171 23.64 15.45 -3.53
N MET A 172 24.11 14.59 -4.45
CA MET A 172 23.88 13.14 -4.36
C MET A 172 24.47 12.52 -3.09
N GLU A 173 25.67 12.97 -2.68
CA GLU A 173 26.36 12.44 -1.49
C GLU A 173 25.58 12.69 -0.19
N GLU A 174 24.81 13.79 -0.13
CA GLU A 174 24.00 14.16 1.02
C GLU A 174 22.61 13.51 0.96
N LEU A 175 22.03 13.35 -0.24
CA LEU A 175 20.69 12.80 -0.43
C LEU A 175 20.64 11.27 -0.32
N LEU A 176 21.66 10.55 -0.81
CA LEU A 176 21.67 9.09 -0.81
C LEU A 176 21.56 8.48 0.61
N PRO A 177 22.27 9.00 1.64
CA PRO A 177 22.05 8.56 3.02
C PRO A 177 20.60 8.73 3.51
N VAL A 178 19.92 9.82 3.09
CA VAL A 178 18.52 10.05 3.46
C VAL A 178 17.59 9.07 2.76
N VAL A 179 17.85 8.71 1.50
CA VAL A 179 17.11 7.64 0.80
C VAL A 179 17.20 6.31 1.56
N MET A 180 18.40 5.95 2.03
CA MET A 180 18.60 4.74 2.84
C MET A 180 17.92 4.85 4.22
N GLU A 181 17.90 6.04 4.81
CA GLU A 181 17.23 6.29 6.08
C GLU A 181 15.70 6.18 5.96
N VAL A 182 15.10 6.52 4.81
CA VAL A 182 13.69 6.19 4.54
C VAL A 182 13.43 4.70 4.74
N GLY A 183 14.29 3.84 4.20
CA GLY A 183 14.16 2.39 4.34
C GLY A 183 14.28 1.92 5.80
N LYS A 184 15.24 2.50 6.54
CA LYS A 184 15.44 2.22 7.97
C LYS A 184 14.22 2.57 8.80
N VAL A 185 13.74 3.80 8.65
CA VAL A 185 12.60 4.29 9.46
C VAL A 185 11.30 3.62 9.04
N ASN A 186 11.15 3.29 7.75
CA ASN A 186 9.99 2.54 7.28
C ASN A 186 9.95 1.12 7.89
N LEU A 187 11.07 0.47 8.14
CA LEU A 187 11.11 -0.80 8.87
C LEU A 187 10.49 -0.64 10.26
N ALA A 188 10.90 0.37 11.02
CA ALA A 188 10.34 0.66 12.34
C ALA A 188 8.84 1.05 12.26
N CYS A 189 8.43 1.76 11.21
CA CYS A 189 7.04 2.12 10.97
C CYS A 189 6.17 0.89 10.66
N MET A 190 6.65 -0.04 9.84
CA MET A 190 5.94 -1.29 9.54
C MET A 190 5.86 -2.19 10.79
N GLU A 191 6.90 -2.25 11.62
CA GLU A 191 6.89 -2.95 12.90
C GLU A 191 5.83 -2.36 13.84
N LEU A 192 5.73 -1.02 13.91
CA LEU A 192 4.72 -0.33 14.69
C LEU A 192 3.31 -0.70 14.24
N LEU A 193 3.06 -0.73 12.92
CA LEU A 193 1.76 -1.10 12.37
C LEU A 193 1.43 -2.58 12.60
N ASP A 194 2.38 -3.49 12.43
CA ASP A 194 2.22 -4.92 12.73
C ASP A 194 1.82 -5.12 14.20
N LYS A 195 2.52 -4.44 15.11
CA LYS A 195 2.17 -4.43 16.53
C LYS A 195 0.76 -3.89 16.76
N ALA A 196 0.42 -2.75 16.17
CA ALA A 196 -0.90 -2.13 16.32
C ALA A 196 -2.02 -3.07 15.85
N ASN A 197 -1.86 -3.72 14.69
CA ASN A 197 -2.83 -4.65 14.15
C ASN A 197 -2.94 -5.93 14.99
N THR A 198 -1.82 -6.55 15.36
CA THR A 198 -1.82 -7.83 16.08
C THR A 198 -2.26 -7.69 17.54
N GLU A 199 -1.93 -6.60 18.21
CA GLU A 199 -2.43 -6.33 19.57
C GLU A 199 -3.92 -5.96 19.59
N THR A 200 -4.43 -5.31 18.51
CA THR A 200 -5.83 -4.89 18.43
C THR A 200 -6.74 -6.01 17.92
N PHE A 201 -6.32 -6.75 16.90
CA PHE A 201 -7.17 -7.70 16.19
C PHE A 201 -6.76 -9.17 16.38
N GLY A 202 -5.65 -9.42 17.06
CA GLY A 202 -5.06 -10.73 17.26
C GLY A 202 -4.11 -11.13 16.12
N THR A 203 -3.32 -12.17 16.38
CA THR A 203 -2.42 -12.74 15.35
C THR A 203 -3.22 -13.43 14.27
N PRO A 204 -2.99 -13.10 12.98
CA PRO A 204 -3.67 -13.76 11.86
C PRO A 204 -3.48 -15.28 11.88
N VAL A 205 -4.56 -15.99 11.58
CA VAL A 205 -4.57 -17.45 11.47
C VAL A 205 -5.02 -17.90 10.08
N PRO A 206 -4.48 -18.98 9.52
CA PRO A 206 -4.86 -19.48 8.20
C PRO A 206 -6.37 -19.66 8.09
N THR A 207 -6.96 -19.02 7.10
CA THR A 207 -8.41 -18.96 6.92
C THR A 207 -8.76 -19.09 5.45
N THR A 208 -9.62 -20.07 5.13
CA THR A 208 -10.22 -20.19 3.80
C THR A 208 -11.39 -19.23 3.70
N VAL A 209 -11.41 -18.40 2.67
CA VAL A 209 -12.40 -17.35 2.45
C VAL A 209 -13.20 -17.69 1.18
N PRO A 210 -14.53 -17.84 1.28
CA PRO A 210 -15.37 -18.12 0.12
C PRO A 210 -15.53 -16.87 -0.76
N LEU A 211 -15.74 -17.11 -2.06
CA LEU A 211 -16.07 -16.09 -3.06
C LEU A 211 -17.57 -16.09 -3.40
N THR A 212 -18.38 -16.92 -2.74
CA THR A 212 -19.84 -16.93 -2.89
C THR A 212 -20.45 -15.79 -2.10
N ILE A 213 -21.31 -15.02 -2.77
CA ILE A 213 -22.10 -13.97 -2.14
C ILE A 213 -23.49 -14.54 -1.81
N GLU A 214 -23.82 -14.58 -0.53
CA GLU A 214 -25.13 -15.04 -0.07
C GLU A 214 -26.23 -14.04 -0.49
N LYS A 215 -27.42 -14.53 -0.74
CA LYS A 215 -28.61 -13.71 -1.04
C LYS A 215 -28.92 -12.74 0.09
N GLY A 216 -29.50 -11.60 -0.26
CA GLY A 216 -29.93 -10.57 0.70
C GLY A 216 -28.99 -9.39 0.79
N PRO A 217 -29.29 -8.42 1.66
CA PRO A 217 -28.51 -7.19 1.77
C PRO A 217 -27.06 -7.44 2.17
N PHE A 218 -26.13 -6.74 1.53
CA PHE A 218 -24.72 -6.80 1.87
C PHE A 218 -24.01 -5.48 1.60
N ILE A 219 -22.82 -5.34 2.16
CA ILE A 219 -21.89 -4.21 1.95
C ILE A 219 -20.55 -4.78 1.47
N VAL A 220 -19.96 -4.14 0.47
CA VAL A 220 -18.58 -4.40 0.06
C VAL A 220 -17.68 -3.33 0.67
N ILE A 221 -16.67 -3.75 1.43
CA ILE A 221 -15.66 -2.85 1.99
C ILE A 221 -14.31 -3.11 1.34
N THR A 222 -13.64 -2.05 0.89
CA THR A 222 -12.36 -2.10 0.19
C THR A 222 -11.36 -1.10 0.76
N GLY A 223 -10.08 -1.33 0.53
CA GLY A 223 -8.99 -0.54 1.09
C GLY A 223 -8.18 -1.35 2.10
N HIS A 224 -7.67 -0.69 3.14
CA HIS A 224 -6.72 -1.33 4.07
C HIS A 224 -7.11 -1.18 5.53
N ASP A 225 -7.99 -0.24 5.89
CA ASP A 225 -8.25 0.13 7.28
C ASP A 225 -9.09 -0.92 8.02
N LEU A 226 -8.45 -1.66 8.92
CA LEU A 226 -9.10 -2.70 9.73
C LEU A 226 -9.99 -2.11 10.83
N TYR A 227 -9.71 -0.87 11.26
CA TYR A 227 -10.52 -0.20 12.28
C TYR A 227 -11.89 0.20 11.73
N ASP A 228 -11.93 0.75 10.52
CA ASP A 228 -13.20 1.02 9.84
C ASP A 228 -14.01 -0.25 9.61
N LEU A 229 -13.38 -1.35 9.22
CA LEU A 229 -14.05 -2.64 9.11
C LEU A 229 -14.63 -3.10 10.45
N LYS A 230 -13.85 -3.01 11.54
CA LYS A 230 -14.33 -3.36 12.88
C LYS A 230 -15.57 -2.56 13.25
N LEU A 231 -15.54 -1.24 13.09
CA LEU A 231 -16.68 -0.38 13.41
C LEU A 231 -17.89 -0.66 12.52
N LEU A 232 -17.67 -0.98 11.23
CA LEU A 232 -18.76 -1.40 10.33
C LEU A 232 -19.38 -2.71 10.80
N LEU A 233 -18.59 -3.71 11.20
CA LEU A 233 -19.06 -4.97 11.74
C LEU A 233 -19.88 -4.77 13.01
N GLU A 234 -19.42 -3.94 13.94
CA GLU A 234 -20.15 -3.59 15.15
C GLU A 234 -21.50 -2.92 14.85
N GLN A 235 -21.52 -1.97 13.88
CA GLN A 235 -22.75 -1.24 13.53
C GLN A 235 -23.74 -2.07 12.70
N THR A 236 -23.30 -3.13 12.05
CA THR A 236 -24.14 -4.00 11.22
C THR A 236 -24.60 -5.27 11.95
N GLU A 237 -24.07 -5.54 13.15
CA GLU A 237 -24.44 -6.73 13.92
C GLU A 237 -25.94 -6.80 14.18
N GLY A 238 -26.54 -7.97 13.87
CA GLY A 238 -27.96 -8.20 14.04
C GLY A 238 -28.89 -7.49 13.05
N LYS A 239 -28.37 -6.77 12.06
CA LYS A 239 -29.19 -6.02 11.08
C LYS A 239 -29.55 -6.82 9.81
N GLY A 240 -29.14 -8.09 9.71
CA GLY A 240 -29.42 -8.92 8.54
C GLY A 240 -28.63 -8.50 7.29
N ILE A 241 -27.48 -7.85 7.47
CA ILE A 241 -26.60 -7.39 6.41
C ILE A 241 -25.30 -8.19 6.49
N ASN A 242 -24.87 -8.78 5.38
CA ASN A 242 -23.59 -9.45 5.26
C ASN A 242 -22.49 -8.48 4.81
N ILE A 243 -21.27 -8.69 5.27
CA ILE A 243 -20.10 -7.89 4.89
C ILE A 243 -19.15 -8.76 4.05
N TYR A 244 -18.72 -8.21 2.92
CA TYR A 244 -17.74 -8.81 2.03
C TYR A 244 -16.55 -7.87 1.85
N THR A 245 -15.36 -8.43 1.96
CA THR A 245 -14.12 -7.69 1.68
C THR A 245 -13.86 -7.63 0.18
N HIS A 246 -13.03 -6.66 -0.24
CA HIS A 246 -12.53 -6.54 -1.60
C HIS A 246 -11.08 -6.07 -1.56
N GLY A 247 -10.27 -6.50 -2.54
CA GLY A 247 -8.89 -6.04 -2.68
C GLY A 247 -8.05 -6.32 -1.42
N GLU A 248 -7.38 -5.31 -0.91
CA GLU A 248 -6.49 -5.44 0.25
C GLU A 248 -7.20 -5.65 1.59
N MET A 249 -8.53 -5.63 1.61
CA MET A 249 -9.28 -5.98 2.82
C MET A 249 -9.40 -7.50 3.04
N LEU A 250 -9.11 -8.34 2.05
CA LEU A 250 -9.17 -9.81 2.14
C LEU A 250 -8.47 -10.38 3.40
N PRO A 251 -7.25 -9.96 3.77
CA PRO A 251 -6.55 -10.49 4.94
C PRO A 251 -7.28 -10.28 6.28
N ALA A 252 -8.25 -9.38 6.35
CA ALA A 252 -9.06 -9.16 7.55
C ALA A 252 -9.75 -10.42 8.05
N HIS A 253 -10.09 -11.36 7.16
CA HIS A 253 -10.70 -12.64 7.51
C HIS A 253 -9.81 -13.54 8.37
N ALA A 254 -8.52 -13.28 8.45
CA ALA A 254 -7.57 -14.05 9.25
C ALA A 254 -7.44 -13.55 10.69
N TYR A 255 -7.83 -12.31 10.97
CA TYR A 255 -7.69 -11.71 12.30
C TYR A 255 -8.80 -12.21 13.24
N PRO A 256 -8.47 -12.82 14.41
CA PRO A 256 -9.46 -13.39 15.33
C PRO A 256 -10.58 -12.45 15.75
N GLU A 257 -10.23 -11.18 16.07
CA GLU A 257 -11.21 -10.19 16.54
C GLU A 257 -12.13 -9.66 15.45
N LEU A 258 -11.81 -9.87 14.16
CA LEU A 258 -12.67 -9.54 13.03
C LEU A 258 -13.48 -10.75 12.57
N LYS A 259 -12.85 -11.91 12.42
CA LYS A 259 -13.54 -13.13 11.98
C LYS A 259 -14.56 -13.68 12.97
N LYS A 260 -14.56 -13.22 14.22
CA LYS A 260 -15.59 -13.59 15.21
C LYS A 260 -16.99 -13.13 14.83
N TYR A 261 -17.12 -12.11 13.99
CA TYR A 261 -18.41 -11.62 13.50
C TYR A 261 -18.96 -12.55 12.41
N PRO A 262 -20.08 -13.26 12.63
CA PRO A 262 -20.57 -14.29 11.71
C PRO A 262 -21.09 -13.74 10.39
N HIS A 263 -21.34 -12.43 10.31
CA HIS A 263 -21.77 -11.75 9.09
C HIS A 263 -20.59 -11.17 8.24
N LEU A 264 -19.35 -11.33 8.68
CA LEU A 264 -18.18 -11.20 7.81
C LEU A 264 -18.04 -12.50 7.01
N LYS A 265 -18.58 -12.53 5.79
CA LYS A 265 -18.86 -13.77 5.06
C LYS A 265 -17.76 -14.24 4.12
N GLY A 266 -17.24 -13.35 3.31
CA GLY A 266 -16.31 -13.74 2.25
C GLY A 266 -15.69 -12.54 1.54
N ASN A 267 -15.08 -12.82 0.39
CA ASN A 267 -14.47 -11.79 -0.43
C ASN A 267 -15.23 -11.60 -1.74
N PHE A 268 -15.49 -10.36 -2.10
CA PHE A 268 -16.12 -9.95 -3.36
C PHE A 268 -15.04 -9.53 -4.35
N GLY A 269 -15.06 -10.13 -5.54
CA GLY A 269 -14.17 -9.71 -6.62
C GLY A 269 -12.67 -9.98 -6.34
N THR A 270 -11.83 -9.15 -6.94
CA THR A 270 -10.38 -9.34 -6.99
C THR A 270 -9.61 -8.06 -6.61
N ALA A 271 -8.59 -7.66 -7.40
CA ALA A 271 -7.78 -6.50 -7.12
C ALA A 271 -8.40 -5.19 -7.65
N TRP A 272 -7.92 -4.07 -7.13
CA TRP A 272 -8.45 -2.73 -7.35
C TRP A 272 -8.66 -2.33 -8.82
N GLN A 273 -7.81 -2.77 -9.74
CA GLN A 273 -7.93 -2.42 -11.17
C GLN A 273 -9.18 -3.00 -11.84
N ASN A 274 -9.84 -3.97 -11.21
CA ASN A 274 -11.05 -4.60 -11.73
C ASN A 274 -12.34 -3.95 -11.19
N GLN A 275 -12.25 -2.99 -10.26
CA GLN A 275 -13.39 -2.33 -9.60
C GLN A 275 -14.46 -1.86 -10.59
N GLN A 276 -14.08 -1.19 -11.67
CA GLN A 276 -15.04 -0.66 -12.65
C GLN A 276 -15.86 -1.73 -13.37
N LYS A 277 -15.40 -2.97 -13.41
CA LYS A 277 -16.10 -4.13 -13.95
C LYS A 277 -16.86 -4.87 -12.84
N GLU A 278 -16.23 -5.05 -11.70
CA GLU A 278 -16.76 -5.82 -10.58
C GLU A 278 -17.90 -5.11 -9.86
N PHE A 279 -17.86 -3.77 -9.78
CA PHE A 279 -18.91 -2.97 -9.16
C PHE A 279 -20.00 -2.50 -10.14
N ASP A 280 -19.89 -2.86 -11.41
CA ASP A 280 -20.88 -2.50 -12.42
C ASP A 280 -22.25 -3.08 -12.06
N HIS A 281 -23.25 -2.20 -11.87
CA HIS A 281 -24.59 -2.57 -11.42
C HIS A 281 -24.66 -3.42 -10.13
N LEU A 282 -23.66 -3.31 -9.27
CA LEU A 282 -23.63 -4.04 -7.99
C LEU A 282 -24.87 -3.70 -7.14
N PRO A 283 -25.66 -4.67 -6.65
CA PRO A 283 -26.84 -4.42 -5.81
C PRO A 283 -26.47 -4.19 -4.32
N ALA A 284 -25.35 -3.51 -4.05
CA ALA A 284 -24.83 -3.25 -2.72
C ALA A 284 -24.02 -1.96 -2.68
N PRO A 285 -23.91 -1.25 -1.56
CA PRO A 285 -22.98 -0.15 -1.40
C PRO A 285 -21.54 -0.64 -1.32
N VAL A 286 -20.62 0.24 -1.76
CA VAL A 286 -19.18 0.03 -1.65
C VAL A 286 -18.60 1.11 -0.74
N LEU A 287 -17.91 0.70 0.32
CA LEU A 287 -17.21 1.57 1.25
C LEU A 287 -15.70 1.51 0.97
N PHE A 288 -15.14 2.64 0.56
CA PHE A 288 -13.70 2.82 0.36
C PHE A 288 -13.08 3.42 1.60
N THR A 289 -12.18 2.70 2.23
CA THR A 289 -11.49 3.16 3.45
C THR A 289 -10.15 3.81 3.15
N THR A 290 -9.47 3.37 2.10
CA THR A 290 -8.18 3.90 1.65
C THR A 290 -7.99 3.70 0.14
N ASN A 291 -6.76 3.82 -0.36
CA ASN A 291 -6.41 3.44 -1.73
C ASN A 291 -6.56 1.90 -1.93
N CYS A 292 -6.70 1.37 -3.13
CA CYS A 292 -6.73 2.14 -4.38
C CYS A 292 -8.18 2.33 -4.84
N LEU A 293 -8.58 3.56 -5.09
CA LEU A 293 -9.87 3.87 -5.70
C LEU A 293 -9.67 4.11 -7.20
N MET A 294 -10.44 3.42 -8.05
CA MET A 294 -10.53 3.76 -9.48
C MET A 294 -11.61 4.84 -9.71
N PRO A 295 -11.48 5.64 -10.78
CA PRO A 295 -12.54 6.58 -11.17
C PRO A 295 -13.90 5.89 -11.19
N VAL A 296 -14.84 6.45 -10.43
CA VAL A 296 -16.18 5.87 -10.23
C VAL A 296 -17.00 6.00 -11.51
N LYS A 297 -17.69 4.92 -11.91
CA LYS A 297 -18.63 4.94 -13.05
C LYS A 297 -20.05 5.25 -12.60
N ALA A 298 -20.81 5.87 -13.51
CA ALA A 298 -22.22 6.22 -13.29
C ALA A 298 -23.08 5.00 -12.89
N SER A 299 -22.75 3.79 -13.33
CA SER A 299 -23.51 2.57 -13.07
C SER A 299 -23.52 2.11 -11.58
N TYR A 300 -22.62 2.68 -10.75
CA TYR A 300 -22.55 2.40 -9.31
C TYR A 300 -22.24 3.64 -8.44
N ALA A 301 -22.21 4.84 -9.03
CA ALA A 301 -21.83 6.06 -8.31
C ALA A 301 -22.74 6.42 -7.14
N ASP A 302 -24.04 6.12 -7.24
CA ASP A 302 -25.07 6.40 -6.23
C ASP A 302 -24.93 5.54 -4.95
N ARG A 303 -23.99 4.61 -4.91
CA ARG A 303 -23.78 3.65 -3.82
C ARG A 303 -22.32 3.57 -3.36
N VAL A 304 -21.50 4.53 -3.74
CA VAL A 304 -20.10 4.66 -3.31
C VAL A 304 -20.00 5.58 -2.11
N PHE A 305 -19.29 5.12 -1.08
CA PHE A 305 -18.99 5.84 0.14
C PHE A 305 -17.48 5.83 0.38
N THR A 306 -16.95 6.90 0.95
CA THR A 306 -15.53 7.05 1.27
C THR A 306 -15.35 7.42 2.73
N THR A 307 -14.21 7.06 3.32
CA THR A 307 -13.80 7.46 4.66
C THR A 307 -12.37 8.00 4.65
N GLU A 308 -11.88 8.44 5.78
CA GLU A 308 -10.49 8.82 6.02
C GLU A 308 -9.99 9.88 5.01
N VAL A 309 -8.82 9.63 4.43
CA VAL A 309 -8.22 10.51 3.41
C VAL A 309 -8.66 10.22 1.99
N VAL A 310 -9.41 9.12 1.79
CA VAL A 310 -9.91 8.79 0.45
C VAL A 310 -11.13 9.63 0.12
N SER A 311 -11.14 10.23 -1.06
CA SER A 311 -12.26 11.06 -1.51
C SER A 311 -12.37 11.06 -3.03
N TYR A 312 -13.62 11.08 -3.49
CA TYR A 312 -13.96 11.21 -4.89
C TYR A 312 -15.08 12.25 -5.05
N PRO A 313 -15.08 13.09 -6.11
CA PRO A 313 -16.11 14.10 -6.31
C PRO A 313 -17.53 13.52 -6.26
N GLU A 314 -18.44 14.24 -5.61
CA GLU A 314 -19.87 13.90 -5.52
C GLU A 314 -20.23 12.64 -4.71
N MET A 315 -19.23 11.91 -4.18
CA MET A 315 -19.46 10.72 -3.35
C MET A 315 -19.71 11.13 -1.89
N VAL A 316 -20.53 10.33 -1.19
CA VAL A 316 -20.78 10.53 0.24
C VAL A 316 -19.52 10.17 1.01
N HIS A 317 -19.00 11.14 1.76
CA HIS A 317 -17.86 10.94 2.64
C HIS A 317 -18.32 10.75 4.09
N ILE A 318 -17.93 9.65 4.70
CA ILE A 318 -18.17 9.37 6.12
C ILE A 318 -17.06 10.06 6.93
N GLY A 319 -17.45 11.00 7.77
CA GLY A 319 -16.53 11.80 8.56
C GLY A 319 -15.90 11.06 9.75
N GLU A 320 -15.21 11.83 10.59
CA GLU A 320 -14.46 11.31 11.76
C GLU A 320 -15.31 10.54 12.77
N SER A 321 -16.62 10.79 12.81
CA SER A 321 -17.56 10.03 13.68
C SER A 321 -17.68 8.56 13.30
N ARG A 322 -17.31 8.21 12.07
CA ARG A 322 -17.48 6.86 11.50
C ARG A 322 -18.87 6.30 11.70
N ASP A 323 -19.89 7.16 11.53
CA ASP A 323 -21.28 6.74 11.50
C ASP A 323 -21.61 6.15 10.13
N PHE A 324 -21.66 4.82 10.03
CA PHE A 324 -21.95 4.10 8.80
C PHE A 324 -23.46 3.94 8.51
N THR A 325 -24.34 4.63 9.24
CA THR A 325 -25.79 4.62 9.00
C THR A 325 -26.15 4.83 7.53
N PRO A 326 -25.57 5.81 6.78
CA PRO A 326 -25.89 5.97 5.35
C PRO A 326 -25.53 4.76 4.48
N VAL A 327 -24.45 4.05 4.80
CA VAL A 327 -24.01 2.84 4.09
C VAL A 327 -24.98 1.68 4.39
N ILE A 328 -25.38 1.56 5.66
CA ILE A 328 -26.32 0.53 6.14
C ILE A 328 -27.69 0.72 5.48
N GLU A 329 -28.21 1.94 5.49
CA GLU A 329 -29.51 2.26 4.85
C GLU A 329 -29.47 1.97 3.35
N LYS A 330 -28.38 2.31 2.66
CA LYS A 330 -28.21 2.00 1.23
C LYS A 330 -28.16 0.49 0.98
N ALA A 331 -27.55 -0.30 1.84
CA ALA A 331 -27.54 -1.76 1.71
C ALA A 331 -28.94 -2.36 1.83
N LEU A 332 -29.75 -1.87 2.79
CA LEU A 332 -31.15 -2.29 2.97
C LEU A 332 -32.03 -1.84 1.80
N GLU A 333 -31.82 -0.63 1.27
CA GLU A 333 -32.53 -0.11 0.09
C GLU A 333 -32.28 -0.98 -1.16
N LEU A 334 -31.01 -1.33 -1.42
CA LEU A 334 -30.62 -2.10 -2.60
C LEU A 334 -30.99 -3.59 -2.49
N GLY A 335 -31.07 -4.14 -1.27
CA GLY A 335 -31.57 -5.48 -0.98
C GLY A 335 -30.65 -6.65 -1.37
N GLY A 336 -29.56 -6.41 -2.06
CA GLY A 336 -28.58 -7.43 -2.46
C GLY A 336 -29.05 -8.36 -3.58
N TYR A 337 -28.38 -9.49 -3.73
CA TYR A 337 -28.76 -10.51 -4.72
C TYR A 337 -30.01 -11.29 -4.27
N ALA A 338 -30.86 -11.66 -5.24
CA ALA A 338 -32.07 -12.47 -4.99
C ALA A 338 -31.77 -13.94 -4.66
N GLN A 339 -30.58 -14.43 -5.01
CA GLN A 339 -30.10 -15.79 -4.76
C GLN A 339 -28.60 -15.76 -4.50
N ASP A 340 -28.08 -16.84 -3.92
CA ASP A 340 -26.63 -17.00 -3.74
C ASP A 340 -25.92 -16.93 -5.10
N THR A 341 -24.87 -16.13 -5.16
CA THR A 341 -24.14 -15.84 -6.39
C THR A 341 -22.69 -16.29 -6.24
N LEU A 342 -22.31 -17.30 -7.02
CA LEU A 342 -20.93 -17.77 -7.03
C LEU A 342 -20.07 -16.85 -7.89
N LEU A 343 -19.09 -16.22 -7.26
CA LEU A 343 -17.99 -15.55 -7.93
C LEU A 343 -16.76 -16.46 -7.93
N THR A 344 -15.84 -16.21 -8.84
CA THR A 344 -14.57 -16.94 -8.93
C THR A 344 -13.41 -15.96 -9.01
N GLY A 345 -12.25 -16.40 -8.56
CA GLY A 345 -11.00 -15.74 -8.86
C GLY A 345 -10.68 -15.77 -10.36
N ILE A 346 -9.62 -15.11 -10.77
CA ILE A 346 -9.27 -14.97 -12.19
C ILE A 346 -8.86 -16.31 -12.85
N ASN A 347 -8.52 -17.33 -12.06
CA ASN A 347 -8.16 -18.67 -12.52
C ASN A 347 -9.30 -19.68 -12.34
N GLY A 348 -10.47 -19.26 -11.86
CA GLY A 348 -11.68 -20.07 -11.71
C GLY A 348 -11.87 -20.70 -10.33
N GLY A 349 -10.99 -20.44 -9.37
CA GLY A 349 -11.15 -20.89 -7.99
C GLY A 349 -12.34 -20.21 -7.29
N SER A 350 -13.06 -20.92 -6.42
CA SER A 350 -14.23 -20.44 -5.68
C SER A 350 -13.92 -20.04 -4.23
N THR A 351 -12.68 -20.27 -3.80
CA THR A 351 -12.16 -19.91 -2.48
C THR A 351 -10.74 -19.39 -2.61
N VAL A 352 -10.31 -18.60 -1.64
CA VAL A 352 -8.93 -18.17 -1.45
C VAL A 352 -8.52 -18.40 -0.02
N MET A 353 -7.22 -18.46 0.26
CA MET A 353 -6.71 -18.65 1.62
C MET A 353 -5.80 -17.48 1.99
N THR A 354 -5.91 -16.99 3.22
CA THR A 354 -5.07 -15.92 3.79
C THR A 354 -4.72 -16.24 5.24
N GLY A 355 -3.83 -15.43 5.87
CA GLY A 355 -3.53 -15.55 7.30
C GLY A 355 -2.18 -16.18 7.64
N PHE A 356 -1.27 -16.25 6.68
CA PHE A 356 0.10 -16.75 6.89
C PHE A 356 1.06 -15.62 7.30
N GLY A 357 0.67 -14.76 8.25
CA GLY A 357 1.56 -13.78 8.85
C GLY A 357 2.72 -14.45 9.61
N HIS A 358 3.72 -13.64 10.03
CA HIS A 358 4.92 -14.18 10.69
C HIS A 358 4.59 -15.04 11.92
N GLY A 359 3.59 -14.65 12.74
CA GLY A 359 3.19 -15.45 13.91
C GLY A 359 2.78 -16.87 13.55
N THR A 360 2.02 -17.05 12.47
CA THR A 360 1.61 -18.36 11.95
C THR A 360 2.81 -19.12 11.35
N VAL A 361 3.57 -18.50 10.45
CA VAL A 361 4.69 -19.17 9.76
C VAL A 361 5.77 -19.59 10.75
N LEU A 362 6.11 -18.75 11.72
CA LEU A 362 7.10 -19.07 12.74
C LEU A 362 6.62 -20.13 13.74
N SER A 363 5.31 -20.28 13.94
CA SER A 363 4.78 -21.37 14.79
C SER A 363 5.01 -22.78 14.20
N VAL A 364 5.29 -22.87 12.90
CA VAL A 364 5.61 -24.12 12.19
C VAL A 364 7.06 -24.13 11.68
N ALA A 365 7.93 -23.27 12.22
CA ALA A 365 9.31 -23.13 11.77
C ALA A 365 10.09 -24.46 11.81
N ASP A 366 9.94 -25.27 12.86
CA ASP A 366 10.59 -26.60 12.97
C ASP A 366 10.17 -27.54 11.83
N GLN A 367 8.88 -27.47 11.40
CA GLN A 367 8.37 -28.26 10.28
C GLN A 367 8.96 -27.78 8.95
N VAL A 368 9.06 -26.47 8.77
CA VAL A 368 9.68 -25.85 7.59
C VAL A 368 11.16 -26.24 7.53
N GLU A 369 11.88 -26.10 8.64
CA GLU A 369 13.30 -26.45 8.73
C GLU A 369 13.55 -27.95 8.42
N ALA A 370 12.73 -28.84 8.97
CA ALA A 370 12.81 -30.28 8.68
C ALA A 370 12.55 -30.58 7.19
N ALA A 371 11.56 -29.91 6.57
CA ALA A 371 11.25 -30.08 5.17
C ALA A 371 12.38 -29.58 4.25
N VAL A 372 13.04 -28.48 4.60
CA VAL A 372 14.22 -27.99 3.86
C VAL A 372 15.41 -28.95 4.04
N LYS A 373 15.72 -29.38 5.27
CA LYS A 373 16.82 -30.31 5.55
C LYS A 373 16.64 -31.67 4.89
N SER A 374 15.41 -32.14 4.72
CA SER A 374 15.11 -33.38 4.02
C SER A 374 15.11 -33.23 2.49
N GLY A 375 15.19 -32.01 1.97
CA GLY A 375 15.09 -31.71 0.55
C GLY A 375 13.67 -31.76 -0.02
N ALA A 376 12.65 -31.86 0.85
CA ALA A 376 11.25 -31.78 0.44
C ALA A 376 10.88 -30.36 -0.03
N ILE A 377 11.44 -29.31 0.59
CA ILE A 377 11.40 -27.94 0.13
C ILE A 377 12.80 -27.54 -0.31
N LYS A 378 12.95 -27.15 -1.57
CA LYS A 378 14.24 -26.73 -2.12
C LYS A 378 14.36 -25.22 -2.27
N HIS A 379 13.23 -24.51 -2.45
CA HIS A 379 13.26 -23.08 -2.69
C HIS A 379 11.98 -22.40 -2.22
N PHE A 380 12.11 -21.12 -1.84
CA PHE A 380 11.01 -20.22 -1.54
C PHE A 380 10.99 -19.11 -2.57
N PHE A 381 9.82 -18.75 -3.04
CA PHE A 381 9.61 -17.55 -3.84
C PHE A 381 8.71 -16.58 -3.10
N LEU A 382 9.15 -15.35 -2.91
CA LEU A 382 8.26 -14.25 -2.55
C LEU A 382 7.77 -13.59 -3.83
N VAL A 383 6.55 -13.93 -4.25
CA VAL A 383 5.91 -13.40 -5.45
C VAL A 383 4.75 -12.51 -5.01
N GLY A 384 4.87 -11.20 -5.14
CA GLY A 384 3.83 -10.31 -4.63
C GLY A 384 4.11 -8.84 -4.84
N GLY A 385 3.41 -8.01 -4.09
CA GLY A 385 3.44 -6.56 -4.21
C GLY A 385 2.17 -6.00 -4.85
N CYS A 386 2.22 -4.79 -5.37
CA CYS A 386 1.05 -4.15 -5.96
C CYS A 386 0.63 -4.85 -7.27
N ASP A 387 -0.67 -4.78 -7.59
CA ASP A 387 -1.18 -5.12 -8.92
C ASP A 387 -1.55 -3.84 -9.69
N GLY A 388 -1.98 -3.97 -10.95
CA GLY A 388 -2.37 -2.83 -11.79
C GLY A 388 -2.95 -3.25 -13.13
N ALA A 389 -3.49 -2.25 -13.84
CA ALA A 389 -4.19 -2.47 -15.11
C ALA A 389 -3.28 -2.60 -16.33
N ARG A 390 -1.98 -2.30 -16.19
CA ARG A 390 -1.05 -2.33 -17.33
C ARG A 390 -0.88 -3.75 -17.88
N PRO A 391 -0.84 -3.95 -19.21
CA PRO A 391 -0.52 -5.23 -19.82
C PRO A 391 0.83 -5.81 -19.35
N GLY A 392 0.97 -7.14 -19.37
CA GLY A 392 2.21 -7.84 -18.98
C GLY A 392 2.17 -8.43 -17.57
N ARG A 393 1.15 -8.14 -16.76
CA ARG A 393 1.05 -8.66 -15.38
C ARG A 393 0.62 -10.14 -15.30
N ASN A 394 0.21 -10.78 -16.40
CA ASN A 394 0.06 -12.23 -16.47
C ASN A 394 1.38 -12.98 -16.20
N TYR A 395 2.52 -12.31 -16.37
CA TYR A 395 3.83 -12.82 -15.99
C TYR A 395 3.81 -13.48 -14.60
N TYR A 396 3.19 -12.85 -13.60
CA TYR A 396 3.17 -13.37 -12.22
C TYR A 396 2.34 -14.65 -12.09
N THR A 397 1.21 -14.76 -12.81
CA THR A 397 0.43 -16.00 -12.89
C THR A 397 1.23 -17.12 -13.54
N ASP A 398 1.85 -16.81 -14.67
CA ASP A 398 2.61 -17.79 -15.47
C ASP A 398 3.89 -18.21 -14.74
N PHE A 399 4.54 -17.29 -14.02
CA PHE A 399 5.68 -17.59 -13.16
C PHE A 399 5.30 -18.59 -12.06
N VAL A 400 4.24 -18.31 -11.29
CA VAL A 400 3.80 -19.17 -10.20
C VAL A 400 3.40 -20.57 -10.70
N ARG A 401 2.71 -20.65 -11.83
CA ARG A 401 2.32 -21.95 -12.45
C ARG A 401 3.51 -22.81 -12.87
N GLN A 402 4.65 -22.19 -13.18
CA GLN A 402 5.85 -22.87 -13.63
C GLN A 402 6.84 -23.18 -12.52
N THR A 403 6.58 -22.73 -11.28
CA THR A 403 7.44 -23.06 -10.14
C THR A 403 7.46 -24.56 -9.90
N PRO A 404 8.62 -25.17 -9.60
CA PRO A 404 8.72 -26.59 -9.27
C PRO A 404 7.85 -27.00 -8.08
N ASP A 405 7.40 -28.26 -8.07
CA ASP A 405 6.50 -28.78 -7.02
C ASP A 405 7.15 -28.87 -5.62
N ASP A 406 8.47 -28.79 -5.54
CA ASP A 406 9.25 -28.75 -4.30
C ASP A 406 9.57 -27.31 -3.84
N THR A 407 8.73 -26.35 -4.21
CA THR A 407 8.89 -24.94 -3.83
C THR A 407 7.66 -24.39 -3.11
N ILE A 408 7.89 -23.44 -2.20
CA ILE A 408 6.84 -22.67 -1.51
C ILE A 408 6.74 -21.28 -2.13
N ILE A 409 5.51 -20.80 -2.33
CA ILE A 409 5.20 -19.44 -2.78
C ILE A 409 4.67 -18.65 -1.58
N LEU A 410 5.40 -17.64 -1.17
CA LEU A 410 4.94 -16.61 -0.25
C LEU A 410 4.38 -15.45 -1.08
N THR A 411 3.24 -14.91 -0.68
CA THR A 411 2.63 -13.76 -1.37
C THR A 411 2.06 -12.75 -0.39
N LEU A 412 1.88 -11.52 -0.84
CA LEU A 412 1.20 -10.44 -0.13
C LEU A 412 0.74 -9.36 -1.11
N ALA A 413 -0.11 -8.45 -0.63
CA ALA A 413 -0.65 -7.33 -1.38
C ALA A 413 -1.54 -7.73 -2.58
N CYS A 414 -1.97 -6.76 -3.40
CA CYS A 414 -2.91 -7.00 -4.50
C CYS A 414 -2.39 -7.96 -5.57
N GLY A 415 -1.07 -8.09 -5.73
CA GLY A 415 -0.45 -9.01 -6.70
C GLY A 415 -0.86 -10.46 -6.50
N LYS A 416 -1.22 -10.85 -5.27
CA LYS A 416 -1.74 -12.19 -4.96
C LYS A 416 -2.93 -12.61 -5.84
N TYR A 417 -3.81 -11.68 -6.20
CA TYR A 417 -5.02 -11.98 -6.99
C TYR A 417 -4.73 -12.52 -8.38
N ARG A 418 -3.48 -12.44 -8.86
CA ARG A 418 -3.07 -13.06 -10.11
C ARG A 418 -3.04 -14.60 -10.04
N PHE A 419 -2.96 -15.17 -8.80
CA PHE A 419 -2.79 -16.61 -8.63
C PHE A 419 -3.31 -17.17 -7.30
N ASN A 420 -3.87 -16.36 -6.38
CA ASN A 420 -4.27 -16.84 -5.05
C ASN A 420 -5.48 -17.80 -5.05
N ASP A 421 -6.18 -17.92 -6.17
CA ASP A 421 -7.26 -18.87 -6.40
C ASP A 421 -6.79 -20.18 -7.09
N LEU A 422 -5.46 -20.36 -7.28
CA LEU A 422 -4.88 -21.61 -7.75
C LEU A 422 -4.73 -22.61 -6.60
N ASP A 423 -5.00 -23.88 -6.89
CA ASP A 423 -4.61 -24.98 -6.00
C ASP A 423 -3.21 -25.48 -6.41
N LEU A 424 -2.21 -25.14 -5.64
CA LEU A 424 -0.83 -25.58 -5.84
C LEU A 424 -0.47 -26.82 -5.00
N GLY A 425 -1.41 -27.33 -4.21
CA GLY A 425 -1.19 -28.48 -3.33
C GLY A 425 -0.39 -28.15 -2.07
N THR A 426 0.19 -29.19 -1.45
CA THR A 426 0.90 -29.12 -0.18
C THR A 426 2.24 -29.85 -0.22
N ILE A 427 3.21 -29.42 0.62
CA ILE A 427 4.46 -30.12 0.88
C ILE A 427 4.54 -30.42 2.37
N GLY A 428 4.59 -31.68 2.75
CA GLY A 428 4.68 -32.09 4.16
C GLY A 428 3.53 -31.56 5.03
N GLY A 429 2.34 -31.32 4.46
CA GLY A 429 1.19 -30.73 5.13
C GLY A 429 1.16 -29.20 5.14
N LEU A 430 2.19 -28.53 4.63
CA LEU A 430 2.22 -27.09 4.46
C LEU A 430 1.65 -26.70 3.08
N PRO A 431 0.76 -25.73 2.97
CA PRO A 431 0.31 -25.22 1.66
C PRO A 431 1.50 -24.67 0.87
N ARG A 432 1.55 -24.96 -0.43
CA ARG A 432 2.59 -24.37 -1.30
C ARG A 432 2.37 -22.87 -1.57
N LEU A 433 1.15 -22.38 -1.39
CA LEU A 433 0.82 -20.96 -1.54
C LEU A 433 0.38 -20.40 -0.19
N MET A 434 1.11 -19.40 0.30
CA MET A 434 0.87 -18.78 1.61
C MET A 434 0.69 -17.27 1.44
N ASP A 435 -0.53 -16.77 1.63
CA ASP A 435 -0.83 -15.33 1.66
C ASP A 435 -0.52 -14.76 3.03
N MET A 436 0.48 -13.89 3.10
CA MET A 436 1.00 -13.29 4.32
C MET A 436 0.23 -12.03 4.76
N GLY A 437 -0.64 -11.49 3.90
CA GLY A 437 -1.47 -10.34 4.27
C GLY A 437 -1.53 -9.22 3.23
N GLN A 438 -1.82 -8.02 3.70
CA GLN A 438 -1.82 -6.78 2.92
C GLN A 438 -0.40 -6.35 2.55
N CYS A 439 -0.26 -5.34 1.68
CA CYS A 439 1.02 -4.63 1.55
C CYS A 439 1.47 -4.00 2.88
N ASN A 440 0.54 -3.62 3.74
CA ASN A 440 0.78 -3.17 5.11
C ASN A 440 1.45 -4.25 5.99
N ASP A 441 1.34 -5.54 5.62
CA ASP A 441 1.91 -6.68 6.36
C ASP A 441 3.28 -7.12 5.80
N ALA A 442 3.93 -6.30 4.98
CA ALA A 442 5.26 -6.59 4.43
C ALA A 442 6.33 -6.87 5.52
N TYR A 443 6.13 -6.33 6.73
CA TYR A 443 6.95 -6.66 7.90
C TYR A 443 6.95 -8.17 8.20
N SER A 444 5.82 -8.85 8.03
CA SER A 444 5.73 -10.30 8.21
C SER A 444 6.70 -11.07 7.30
N ALA A 445 6.81 -10.67 6.03
CA ALA A 445 7.74 -11.33 5.09
C ALA A 445 9.21 -11.13 5.53
N ILE A 446 9.55 -9.92 5.99
CA ILE A 446 10.88 -9.60 6.50
C ILE A 446 11.19 -10.42 7.75
N LYS A 447 10.27 -10.50 8.72
CA LYS A 447 10.43 -11.29 9.95
C LYS A 447 10.64 -12.78 9.65
N VAL A 448 9.88 -13.34 8.72
CA VAL A 448 10.03 -14.74 8.32
C VAL A 448 11.39 -14.97 7.67
N ALA A 449 11.83 -14.10 6.75
CA ALA A 449 13.12 -14.25 6.10
C ALA A 449 14.29 -14.16 7.09
N VAL A 450 14.25 -13.21 8.03
CA VAL A 450 15.28 -13.06 9.07
C VAL A 450 15.30 -14.28 9.99
N ALA A 451 14.15 -14.74 10.47
CA ALA A 451 14.06 -15.89 11.35
C ALA A 451 14.54 -17.20 10.67
N LEU A 452 14.23 -17.39 9.39
CA LEU A 452 14.75 -18.52 8.61
C LEU A 452 16.28 -18.44 8.46
N ALA A 453 16.82 -17.25 8.19
CA ALA A 453 18.27 -17.05 8.10
C ALA A 453 18.97 -17.38 9.42
N GLU A 454 18.42 -16.97 10.55
CA GLU A 454 18.92 -17.31 11.89
C GLU A 454 18.86 -18.83 12.14
N ALA A 455 17.73 -19.49 11.83
CA ALA A 455 17.56 -20.93 12.00
C ALA A 455 18.54 -21.76 11.16
N PHE A 456 18.86 -21.29 9.94
CA PHE A 456 19.85 -21.95 9.07
C PHE A 456 21.30 -21.50 9.32
N GLY A 457 21.52 -20.50 10.18
CA GLY A 457 22.85 -19.97 10.50
C GLY A 457 23.53 -19.28 9.31
N CYS A 458 22.75 -18.61 8.47
CA CYS A 458 23.22 -17.93 7.26
C CYS A 458 22.67 -16.49 7.16
N GLY A 459 23.14 -15.72 6.20
CA GLY A 459 22.55 -14.42 5.85
C GLY A 459 21.27 -14.57 5.02
N VAL A 460 20.39 -13.55 5.04
CA VAL A 460 19.13 -13.57 4.26
C VAL A 460 19.38 -13.79 2.76
N ASN A 461 20.47 -13.23 2.22
CA ASN A 461 20.85 -13.41 0.81
C ASN A 461 21.41 -14.82 0.47
N GLU A 462 21.68 -15.64 1.48
CA GLU A 462 22.15 -17.01 1.33
C GLU A 462 21.02 -18.05 1.47
N LEU A 463 19.82 -17.57 1.86
CA LEU A 463 18.62 -18.43 1.88
C LEU A 463 18.26 -18.87 0.47
N PRO A 464 17.67 -20.07 0.31
CA PRO A 464 17.04 -20.49 -0.94
C PRO A 464 15.71 -19.71 -1.15
N LEU A 465 15.81 -18.38 -1.20
CA LEU A 465 14.70 -17.44 -1.31
C LEU A 465 14.96 -16.46 -2.44
N SER A 466 14.02 -16.38 -3.36
CA SER A 466 14.04 -15.39 -4.45
C SER A 466 12.84 -14.46 -4.38
N MET A 467 13.06 -13.18 -4.70
CA MET A 467 12.02 -12.15 -4.69
C MET A 467 11.65 -11.72 -6.10
N VAL A 468 10.38 -11.89 -6.46
CA VAL A 468 9.79 -11.52 -7.74
C VAL A 468 8.66 -10.53 -7.45
N LEU A 469 9.02 -9.24 -7.43
CA LEU A 469 8.18 -8.19 -6.90
C LEU A 469 7.49 -7.39 -8.00
N SER A 470 6.25 -7.04 -7.73
CA SER A 470 5.42 -6.15 -8.53
C SER A 470 5.21 -4.84 -7.79
N TRP A 471 5.38 -3.72 -8.47
CA TRP A 471 5.14 -2.41 -7.88
C TRP A 471 4.07 -1.63 -8.65
N TYR A 472 3.44 -0.68 -7.98
CA TYR A 472 2.47 0.23 -8.58
C TYR A 472 2.54 1.63 -7.98
N GLU A 473 2.55 1.77 -6.66
CA GLU A 473 2.44 3.05 -5.97
C GLU A 473 3.44 3.20 -4.81
N GLN A 474 3.31 4.23 -4.03
CA GLN A 474 4.31 4.73 -3.07
C GLN A 474 4.61 3.77 -1.92
N LYS A 475 3.65 2.94 -1.50
CA LYS A 475 3.92 1.93 -0.46
C LYS A 475 4.91 0.87 -0.96
N ALA A 476 4.86 0.51 -2.24
CA ALA A 476 5.88 -0.36 -2.81
C ALA A 476 7.27 0.30 -2.83
N VAL A 477 7.34 1.63 -3.00
CA VAL A 477 8.63 2.36 -2.96
C VAL A 477 9.24 2.28 -1.56
N CYS A 478 8.49 2.59 -0.50
CA CYS A 478 9.05 2.53 0.86
C CYS A 478 9.43 1.11 1.27
N ILE A 479 8.68 0.08 0.86
CA ILE A 479 9.05 -1.33 1.09
C ILE A 479 10.35 -1.66 0.36
N LEU A 480 10.49 -1.30 -0.91
CA LEU A 480 11.73 -1.53 -1.66
C LEU A 480 12.93 -0.86 -0.96
N LEU A 481 12.80 0.39 -0.54
CA LEU A 481 13.87 1.08 0.20
C LEU A 481 14.22 0.37 1.51
N THR A 482 13.24 -0.24 2.20
CA THR A 482 13.50 -1.08 3.38
C THR A 482 14.31 -2.32 3.03
N LEU A 483 13.97 -3.02 1.95
CA LEU A 483 14.74 -4.18 1.49
C LEU A 483 16.20 -3.79 1.15
N LEU A 484 16.40 -2.64 0.50
CA LEU A 484 17.73 -2.13 0.20
C LEU A 484 18.51 -1.75 1.46
N TYR A 485 17.86 -1.10 2.43
CA TYR A 485 18.47 -0.81 3.73
C TYR A 485 18.93 -2.08 4.46
N LEU A 486 18.15 -3.16 4.39
CA LEU A 486 18.50 -4.47 4.94
C LEU A 486 19.57 -5.22 4.11
N GLY A 487 20.04 -4.65 3.01
CA GLY A 487 21.03 -5.26 2.15
C GLY A 487 20.52 -6.43 1.32
N ILE A 488 19.20 -6.55 1.11
CA ILE A 488 18.59 -7.60 0.29
C ILE A 488 18.98 -7.38 -1.17
N LYS A 489 19.34 -8.47 -1.84
CA LYS A 489 19.83 -8.49 -3.24
C LYS A 489 19.00 -9.42 -4.12
N ASN A 490 19.29 -9.37 -5.43
CA ASN A 490 18.71 -10.27 -6.43
C ASN A 490 17.19 -10.16 -6.57
N ILE A 491 16.65 -8.95 -6.51
CA ILE A 491 15.22 -8.68 -6.66
C ILE A 491 14.87 -8.58 -8.15
N ARG A 492 13.90 -9.39 -8.61
CA ARG A 492 13.20 -9.17 -9.88
C ARG A 492 12.07 -8.18 -9.66
N LEU A 493 12.11 -7.03 -10.34
CA LEU A 493 11.13 -5.95 -10.18
C LEU A 493 10.38 -5.68 -11.48
N GLY A 494 9.07 -5.71 -11.42
CA GLY A 494 8.23 -5.50 -12.60
C GLY A 494 6.87 -4.84 -12.32
N PRO A 495 6.05 -4.70 -13.37
CA PRO A 495 6.32 -5.06 -14.77
C PRO A 495 7.24 -4.07 -15.49
N THR A 496 7.49 -2.89 -14.90
CA THR A 496 8.42 -1.87 -15.41
C THR A 496 9.27 -1.32 -14.26
N LEU A 497 10.40 -0.74 -14.60
CA LEU A 497 11.19 0.01 -13.62
C LEU A 497 10.55 1.40 -13.38
N PRO A 498 10.74 1.99 -12.18
CA PRO A 498 10.15 3.29 -11.87
C PRO A 498 10.68 4.42 -12.77
N ALA A 499 9.76 5.20 -13.37
CA ALA A 499 10.09 6.31 -14.27
C ALA A 499 10.86 7.46 -13.59
N PHE A 500 10.78 7.55 -12.27
CA PHE A 500 11.47 8.56 -11.47
C PHE A 500 12.92 8.18 -11.09
N VAL A 501 13.38 6.98 -11.46
CA VAL A 501 14.75 6.53 -11.23
C VAL A 501 15.59 6.91 -12.44
N SER A 502 16.59 7.79 -12.25
CA SER A 502 17.52 8.19 -13.31
C SER A 502 18.47 7.05 -13.72
N PRO A 503 19.10 7.13 -14.89
CA PRO A 503 20.05 6.11 -15.33
C PRO A 503 21.21 5.88 -14.35
N ASN A 504 21.76 6.95 -13.75
CA ASN A 504 22.85 6.83 -12.79
C ASN A 504 22.39 6.20 -11.46
N VAL A 505 21.20 6.58 -10.95
CA VAL A 505 20.63 5.97 -9.75
C VAL A 505 20.28 4.50 -10.03
N LEU A 506 19.73 4.18 -11.21
CA LEU A 506 19.49 2.81 -11.62
C LEU A 506 20.77 1.98 -11.66
N ALA A 507 21.84 2.51 -12.26
CA ALA A 507 23.14 1.85 -12.30
C ALA A 507 23.65 1.53 -10.88
N TYR A 508 23.52 2.47 -9.96
CA TYR A 508 23.87 2.28 -8.55
C TYR A 508 23.05 1.13 -7.92
N LEU A 509 21.73 1.08 -8.17
CA LEU A 509 20.86 0.03 -7.64
C LEU A 509 21.18 -1.36 -8.22
N VAL A 510 21.50 -1.44 -9.50
CA VAL A 510 21.91 -2.68 -10.16
C VAL A 510 23.26 -3.17 -9.62
N GLU A 511 24.24 -2.29 -9.52
CA GLU A 511 25.60 -2.63 -9.08
C GLU A 511 25.63 -3.09 -7.61
N ASN A 512 24.91 -2.40 -6.71
CA ASN A 512 24.99 -2.66 -5.28
C ASN A 512 23.99 -3.71 -4.79
N PHE A 513 22.82 -3.84 -5.45
CA PHE A 513 21.71 -4.69 -4.99
C PHE A 513 21.27 -5.74 -6.00
N SER A 514 21.86 -5.77 -7.20
CA SER A 514 21.50 -6.73 -8.25
C SER A 514 20.00 -6.72 -8.59
N ILE A 515 19.38 -5.53 -8.58
CA ILE A 515 17.99 -5.38 -9.04
C ILE A 515 17.94 -5.58 -10.55
N ALA A 516 17.01 -6.39 -11.02
CA ALA A 516 16.80 -6.64 -12.44
C ALA A 516 15.31 -6.54 -12.79
N PRO A 517 14.97 -6.10 -14.01
CA PRO A 517 13.60 -6.17 -14.48
C PRO A 517 13.16 -7.63 -14.64
N THR A 518 11.84 -7.87 -14.56
CA THR A 518 11.25 -9.14 -14.98
C THR A 518 11.45 -9.32 -16.50
N THR A 519 11.72 -10.56 -16.94
CA THR A 519 11.85 -10.95 -18.35
C THR A 519 10.72 -11.89 -18.76
N THR A 520 11.01 -13.15 -19.08
CA THR A 520 9.97 -14.19 -19.19
C THR A 520 9.99 -15.09 -17.94
N PRO A 521 8.86 -15.72 -17.56
CA PRO A 521 8.83 -16.64 -16.43
C PRO A 521 9.91 -17.72 -16.49
N GLU A 522 10.12 -18.29 -17.66
CA GLU A 522 11.10 -19.37 -17.92
C GLU A 522 12.55 -18.88 -17.70
N GLU A 523 12.88 -17.72 -18.26
CA GLU A 523 14.22 -17.14 -18.13
C GLU A 523 14.51 -16.74 -16.69
N ASP A 524 13.54 -16.11 -16.01
CA ASP A 524 13.70 -15.69 -14.62
C ASP A 524 13.78 -16.90 -13.68
N LEU A 525 12.94 -17.93 -13.85
CA LEU A 525 13.03 -19.18 -13.08
C LEU A 525 14.38 -19.85 -13.26
N LYS A 526 14.87 -19.96 -14.50
CA LYS A 526 16.19 -20.49 -14.77
C LYS A 526 17.30 -19.68 -14.12
N ALA A 527 17.21 -18.36 -14.15
CA ALA A 527 18.22 -17.48 -13.56
C ALA A 527 18.20 -17.52 -12.02
N LEU A 528 17.04 -17.77 -11.40
CA LEU A 528 16.87 -17.79 -9.95
C LEU A 528 17.16 -19.16 -9.32
N LEU A 529 16.97 -20.24 -10.08
CA LEU A 529 17.19 -21.61 -9.58
C LEU A 529 18.55 -22.21 -10.01
N GLY A 530 19.23 -21.64 -10.99
CA GLY A 530 20.53 -22.07 -11.49
C GLY A 530 20.43 -23.00 -12.69
#